data_f3c2b4ecddb7e991c61ebe1a9ee58bae
#
_entry.id   f3c2b4ecddb7e991c61ebe1a9ee58bae
#
_cell.length_a   1.000
_cell.length_b   1.000
_cell.length_c   1.000
_cell.angle_alpha   90.00
_cell.angle_beta   90.00
_cell.angle_gamma   90.00
#
_symmetry.space_group_name_H-M   'P 1'
#
loop_
_entity.id
_entity.type
_entity.pdbx_description
1 polymer ?
#
loop_
_entity_poly.entity_id
_entity_poly.type
_entity_poly.pdbx_seq_one_letter_code
_entity_poly.pdbx_strand_id
1 'polypeptide(L)'
;MNHRDTENEERDPLTRQIIGAAMEVHRILGPGLLERIYERALCIELEARGLKYARQLEVPAYYKGWPLGTYYVDLLVEDLVVVEVKSVINVAPVIEAQLITYMRLTKKRRGLILNFHSPVLKDGITRRVL
;
A
#
# COMPACT_ATOMS: atom_id res chain seq x y z
N MET A 1 -10.03 -16.25 0.02
CA MET A 1 -10.46 -14.98 -0.58
C MET A 1 -11.76 -15.16 -1.34
N ASN A 2 -12.64 -14.21 -1.25
CA ASN A 2 -13.94 -14.22 -1.90
C ASN A 2 -13.76 -14.00 -3.41
N HIS A 3 -14.43 -14.78 -4.24
CA HIS A 3 -14.38 -14.66 -5.71
C HIS A 3 -14.79 -13.27 -6.20
N ARG A 4 -15.77 -12.66 -5.53
CA ARG A 4 -16.27 -11.32 -5.84
C ARG A 4 -15.20 -10.24 -5.64
N ASP A 5 -14.40 -10.37 -4.58
CA ASP A 5 -13.31 -9.41 -4.30
C ASP A 5 -12.23 -9.50 -5.39
N THR A 6 -11.92 -10.72 -5.86
CA THR A 6 -10.97 -10.94 -6.95
C THR A 6 -11.44 -10.28 -8.24
N GLU A 7 -12.70 -10.42 -8.58
CA GLU A 7 -13.28 -9.78 -9.76
C GLU A 7 -13.22 -8.26 -9.68
N ASN A 8 -13.52 -7.69 -8.50
CA ASN A 8 -13.46 -6.25 -8.29
C ASN A 8 -12.02 -5.71 -8.41
N GLU A 9 -11.05 -6.45 -7.89
CA GLU A 9 -9.63 -6.11 -8.00
C GLU A 9 -9.17 -6.10 -9.45
N GLU A 10 -9.56 -7.10 -10.23
CA GLU A 10 -9.20 -7.19 -11.65
C GLU A 10 -9.77 -6.04 -12.48
N ARG A 11 -10.93 -5.51 -12.06
CA ARG A 11 -11.62 -4.43 -12.75
C ARG A 11 -11.17 -3.04 -12.29
N ASP A 12 -10.30 -2.96 -11.28
CA ASP A 12 -9.84 -1.68 -10.76
C ASP A 12 -8.59 -1.21 -11.52
N PRO A 13 -8.75 -0.27 -12.47
CA PRO A 13 -7.62 0.22 -13.26
C PRO A 13 -6.57 0.92 -12.40
N LEU A 14 -7.00 1.63 -11.35
CA LEU A 14 -6.07 2.35 -10.48
C LEU A 14 -5.17 1.37 -9.71
N THR A 15 -5.76 0.36 -9.07
CA THR A 15 -4.97 -0.66 -8.37
C THR A 15 -3.99 -1.34 -9.32
N ARG A 16 -4.42 -1.62 -10.53
CA ARG A 16 -3.57 -2.23 -11.55
C ARG A 16 -2.40 -1.34 -11.94
N GLN A 17 -2.62 -0.04 -12.05
CA GLN A 17 -1.56 0.92 -12.36
C GLN A 17 -0.56 1.03 -11.20
N ILE A 18 -1.03 1.03 -9.97
CA ILE A 18 -0.16 1.07 -8.79
C ILE A 18 0.72 -0.17 -8.75
N ILE A 19 0.13 -1.34 -8.96
CA ILE A 19 0.88 -2.61 -8.99
C ILE A 19 1.88 -2.61 -10.14
N GLY A 20 1.49 -2.11 -11.32
CA GLY A 20 2.39 -1.98 -12.45
C GLY A 20 3.59 -1.08 -12.16
N ALA A 21 3.37 0.03 -11.48
CA ALA A 21 4.45 0.92 -11.03
C ALA A 21 5.38 0.19 -10.04
N ALA A 22 4.82 -0.53 -9.09
CA ALA A 22 5.60 -1.30 -8.12
C ALA A 22 6.41 -2.42 -8.80
N MET A 23 5.83 -3.09 -9.80
CA MET A 23 6.54 -4.12 -10.57
C MET A 23 7.74 -3.55 -11.32
N GLU A 24 7.60 -2.36 -11.89
CA GLU A 24 8.72 -1.69 -12.55
C GLU A 24 9.84 -1.36 -11.56
N VAL A 25 9.49 -0.84 -10.39
CA VAL A 25 10.46 -0.58 -9.32
C VAL A 25 11.19 -1.87 -8.92
N HIS A 26 10.44 -2.93 -8.69
CA HIS A 26 11.01 -4.22 -8.27
C HIS A 26 11.88 -4.83 -9.36
N ARG A 27 11.50 -4.71 -10.62
CA ARG A 27 12.28 -5.20 -11.76
C ARG A 27 13.66 -4.54 -11.82
N ILE A 28 13.71 -3.24 -11.56
CA ILE A 28 14.95 -2.47 -11.65
C ILE A 28 15.81 -2.65 -10.40
N LEU A 29 15.21 -2.55 -9.20
CA LEU A 29 15.95 -2.53 -7.95
C LEU A 29 16.17 -3.92 -7.33
N GLY A 30 15.29 -4.86 -7.61
CA GLY A 30 15.33 -6.18 -6.99
C GLY A 30 14.95 -6.15 -5.50
N PRO A 31 14.92 -7.31 -4.83
CA PRO A 31 14.65 -7.41 -3.41
C PRO A 31 15.86 -6.99 -2.55
N GLY A 32 15.64 -6.76 -1.26
CA GLY A 32 16.73 -6.60 -0.28
C GLY A 32 17.11 -5.19 0.09
N LEU A 33 16.41 -4.18 -0.42
CA LEU A 33 16.66 -2.79 -0.05
C LEU A 33 15.77 -2.36 1.13
N LEU A 34 16.02 -1.18 1.66
CA LEU A 34 15.23 -0.61 2.74
C LEU A 34 13.86 -0.13 2.22
N GLU A 35 12.84 -0.18 3.06
CA GLU A 35 11.48 0.23 2.71
C GLU A 35 11.43 1.65 2.15
N ARG A 36 12.13 2.60 2.77
CA ARG A 36 12.14 4.01 2.31
C ARG A 36 12.67 4.19 0.90
N ILE A 37 13.59 3.30 0.47
CA ILE A 37 14.14 3.35 -0.89
C ILE A 37 13.06 2.93 -1.90
N TYR A 38 12.35 1.85 -1.61
CA TYR A 38 11.25 1.40 -2.47
C TYR A 38 10.11 2.42 -2.50
N GLU A 39 9.77 3.00 -1.35
CA GLU A 39 8.73 4.02 -1.27
C GLU A 39 9.06 5.20 -2.16
N ARG A 40 10.30 5.70 -2.08
CA ARG A 40 10.76 6.81 -2.91
C ARG A 40 10.72 6.46 -4.40
N ALA A 41 11.20 5.29 -4.77
CA ALA A 41 11.19 4.84 -6.16
C ALA A 41 9.75 4.68 -6.68
N LEU A 42 8.85 4.15 -5.84
CA LEU A 42 7.45 4.03 -6.18
C LEU A 42 6.81 5.39 -6.44
N CYS A 43 7.12 6.39 -5.62
CA CYS A 43 6.64 7.76 -5.85
C CYS A 43 7.08 8.29 -7.22
N ILE A 44 8.33 8.04 -7.61
CA ILE A 44 8.85 8.45 -8.91
C ILE A 44 8.06 7.78 -10.04
N GLU A 45 7.79 6.48 -9.92
CA GLU A 45 7.02 5.75 -10.93
C GLU A 45 5.56 6.23 -10.99
N LEU A 46 4.94 6.48 -9.83
CA LEU A 46 3.57 7.01 -9.80
C LEU A 46 3.49 8.36 -10.51
N GLU A 47 4.44 9.26 -10.26
CA GLU A 47 4.51 10.56 -10.95
C GLU A 47 4.67 10.39 -12.45
N ALA A 48 5.54 9.48 -12.89
CA ALA A 48 5.75 9.20 -14.31
C ALA A 48 4.47 8.69 -14.98
N ARG A 49 3.57 8.06 -14.22
CA ARG A 49 2.27 7.56 -14.70
C ARG A 49 1.15 8.57 -14.56
N GLY A 50 1.46 9.77 -14.06
CA GLY A 50 0.45 10.81 -13.86
C GLY A 50 -0.47 10.57 -12.67
N LEU A 51 -0.07 9.72 -11.74
CA LEU A 51 -0.87 9.41 -10.54
C LEU A 51 -0.46 10.31 -9.38
N LYS A 52 -1.44 10.93 -8.76
CA LYS A 52 -1.25 11.78 -7.58
C LYS A 52 -1.19 10.92 -6.32
N TYR A 53 -0.43 11.36 -5.33
CA TYR A 53 -0.34 10.65 -4.07
C TYR A 53 -0.03 11.62 -2.92
N ALA A 54 -0.43 11.24 -1.72
CA ALA A 54 0.07 11.82 -0.49
C ALA A 54 1.05 10.83 0.14
N ARG A 55 2.22 11.30 0.52
CA ARG A 55 3.26 10.48 1.14
C ARG A 55 3.33 10.75 2.63
N GLN A 56 3.46 9.68 3.43
CA GLN A 56 3.52 9.77 4.89
C GLN A 56 2.37 10.60 5.43
N LEU A 57 1.16 10.20 5.03
CA LEU A 57 -0.07 10.89 5.43
C LEU A 57 -0.29 10.74 6.93
N GLU A 58 -0.44 11.85 7.62
CA GLU A 58 -0.74 11.86 9.06
C GLU A 58 -2.20 11.48 9.30
N VAL A 59 -2.40 10.48 10.16
CA VAL A 59 -3.73 10.01 10.54
C VAL A 59 -3.81 9.98 12.06
N PRO A 60 -4.47 10.98 12.68
CA PRO A 60 -4.60 11.01 14.14
C PRO A 60 -5.54 9.91 14.64
N ALA A 61 -5.21 9.32 15.78
CA ALA A 61 -6.04 8.32 16.43
C ALA A 61 -6.55 8.85 17.76
N TYR A 62 -7.81 8.50 18.08
CA TYR A 62 -8.49 8.96 19.29
C TYR A 62 -9.12 7.78 20.03
N TYR A 63 -9.26 7.95 21.33
CA TYR A 63 -10.04 7.06 22.18
C TYR A 63 -11.00 7.92 23.03
N LYS A 64 -12.29 7.75 22.82
CA LYS A 64 -13.33 8.52 23.52
C LYS A 64 -13.06 10.02 23.48
N GLY A 65 -12.60 10.53 22.35
CA GLY A 65 -12.27 11.94 22.16
C GLY A 65 -10.88 12.37 22.62
N TRP A 66 -10.12 11.48 23.24
CA TRP A 66 -8.77 11.76 23.70
C TRP A 66 -7.75 11.43 22.63
N PRO A 67 -6.82 12.33 22.29
CA PRO A 67 -5.78 12.01 21.32
C PRO A 67 -4.84 10.95 21.87
N LEU A 68 -4.57 9.91 21.08
CA LEU A 68 -3.68 8.82 21.44
C LEU A 68 -2.32 8.93 20.77
N GLY A 69 -2.28 9.57 19.60
CA GLY A 69 -1.08 9.68 18.79
C GLY A 69 -1.43 9.76 17.31
N THR A 70 -0.42 9.72 16.48
CA THR A 70 -0.59 9.87 15.03
C THR A 70 0.03 8.67 14.32
N TYR A 71 -0.73 8.05 13.43
CA TYR A 71 -0.20 7.07 12.47
C TYR A 71 0.26 7.80 11.22
N TYR A 72 1.16 7.16 10.49
CA TYR A 72 1.62 7.65 9.19
C TYR A 72 1.36 6.56 8.16
N VAL A 73 0.54 6.88 7.17
CA VAL A 73 0.26 5.98 6.05
C VAL A 73 1.30 6.25 4.99
N ASP A 74 1.98 5.22 4.51
CA ASP A 74 3.07 5.40 3.54
C ASP A 74 2.62 6.19 2.32
N LEU A 75 1.58 5.73 1.65
CA LEU A 75 1.01 6.42 0.50
C LEU A 75 -0.51 6.32 0.49
N LEU A 76 -1.15 7.39 0.06
CA LEU A 76 -2.56 7.39 -0.33
C LEU A 76 -2.60 7.84 -1.79
N VAL A 77 -2.92 6.93 -2.71
CA VAL A 77 -2.85 7.17 -4.14
C VAL A 77 -4.21 7.60 -4.68
N GLU A 78 -4.23 8.71 -5.38
CA GLU A 78 -5.43 9.32 -5.99
C GLU A 78 -6.56 9.53 -4.98
N ASP A 79 -6.22 9.70 -3.71
CA ASP A 79 -7.18 9.82 -2.60
C ASP A 79 -8.11 8.60 -2.49
N LEU A 80 -7.72 7.45 -3.00
CA LEU A 80 -8.57 6.25 -3.09
C LEU A 80 -7.95 4.99 -2.51
N VAL A 81 -6.65 4.79 -2.67
CA VAL A 81 -6.00 3.52 -2.31
C VAL A 81 -4.90 3.76 -1.29
N VAL A 82 -5.05 3.13 -0.13
CA VAL A 82 -4.02 3.09 0.92
C VAL A 82 -2.95 2.10 0.50
N VAL A 83 -1.69 2.52 0.46
CA VAL A 83 -0.57 1.66 0.07
C VAL A 83 0.47 1.66 1.16
N GLU A 84 0.81 0.44 1.63
CA GLU A 84 1.89 0.22 2.58
C GLU A 84 3.05 -0.50 1.91
N VAL A 85 4.22 0.07 2.01
CA VAL A 85 5.46 -0.47 1.43
C VAL A 85 6.21 -1.22 2.51
N LYS A 86 6.54 -2.49 2.26
CA LYS A 86 7.26 -3.34 3.19
C LYS A 86 8.47 -3.98 2.50
N SER A 87 9.45 -4.35 3.33
CA SER A 87 10.61 -5.13 2.90
C SER A 87 10.93 -6.10 4.04
N VAL A 88 10.08 -7.13 4.17
CA VAL A 88 10.12 -8.10 5.28
C VAL A 88 10.09 -9.52 4.73
N ILE A 89 10.62 -10.47 5.50
CA ILE A 89 10.65 -11.89 5.10
C ILE A 89 9.22 -12.40 4.91
N ASN A 90 8.36 -12.12 5.88
CA ASN A 90 6.94 -12.51 5.81
C ASN A 90 6.06 -11.35 6.28
N VAL A 91 4.94 -11.16 5.61
CA VAL A 91 3.93 -10.19 6.05
C VAL A 91 3.14 -10.84 7.19
N ALA A 92 3.44 -10.45 8.43
CA ALA A 92 2.77 -10.97 9.62
C ALA A 92 1.30 -10.51 9.66
N PRO A 93 0.41 -11.29 10.33
CA PRO A 93 -1.00 -10.90 10.45
C PRO A 93 -1.22 -9.50 11.04
N VAL A 94 -0.35 -9.05 11.93
CA VAL A 94 -0.45 -7.70 12.51
C VAL A 94 -0.25 -6.61 11.45
N ILE A 95 0.56 -6.86 10.43
CA ILE A 95 0.79 -5.90 9.33
C ILE A 95 -0.49 -5.77 8.50
N GLU A 96 -1.18 -6.89 8.23
CA GLU A 96 -2.46 -6.85 7.53
C GLU A 96 -3.54 -6.16 8.35
N ALA A 97 -3.58 -6.42 9.66
CA ALA A 97 -4.51 -5.76 10.57
C ALA A 97 -4.25 -4.25 10.60
N GLN A 98 -2.99 -3.82 10.54
CA GLN A 98 -2.63 -2.41 10.48
C GLN A 98 -3.12 -1.75 9.19
N LEU A 99 -3.00 -2.43 8.05
CA LEU A 99 -3.57 -1.93 6.79
C LEU A 99 -5.06 -1.68 6.91
N ILE A 100 -5.80 -2.64 7.46
CA ILE A 100 -7.25 -2.51 7.69
C ILE A 100 -7.55 -1.31 8.59
N THR A 101 -6.77 -1.13 9.66
CA THR A 101 -6.90 0.02 10.55
C THR A 101 -6.72 1.33 9.80
N TYR A 102 -5.69 1.45 8.96
CA TYR A 102 -5.44 2.64 8.16
C TYR A 102 -6.58 2.92 7.19
N MET A 103 -7.12 1.88 6.56
CA MET A 103 -8.26 2.01 5.67
C MET A 103 -9.51 2.54 6.40
N ARG A 104 -9.75 2.04 7.62
CA ARG A 104 -10.86 2.52 8.45
C ARG A 104 -10.68 3.96 8.90
N LEU A 105 -9.49 4.29 9.40
CA LEU A 105 -9.20 5.64 9.89
C LEU A 105 -9.27 6.69 8.78
N THR A 106 -8.82 6.34 7.58
CA THR A 106 -8.87 7.23 6.42
C THR A 106 -10.19 7.18 5.67
N LYS A 107 -11.07 6.24 6.04
CA LYS A 107 -12.36 6.00 5.36
C LYS A 107 -12.16 5.62 3.89
N LYS A 108 -11.11 4.87 3.60
CA LYS A 108 -10.82 4.35 2.26
C LYS A 108 -11.15 2.87 2.19
N ARG A 109 -11.66 2.44 1.05
CA ARG A 109 -12.18 1.09 0.87
C ARG A 109 -11.18 0.12 0.27
N ARG A 110 -10.06 0.62 -0.24
CA ARG A 110 -9.06 -0.20 -0.92
C ARG A 110 -7.71 -0.02 -0.26
N GLY A 111 -6.98 -1.11 -0.13
CA GLY A 111 -5.64 -1.08 0.43
C GLY A 111 -4.74 -2.14 -0.17
N LEU A 112 -3.45 -1.82 -0.22
CA LEU A 112 -2.40 -2.69 -0.72
C LEU A 112 -1.24 -2.74 0.26
N ILE A 113 -0.67 -3.92 0.43
CA ILE A 113 0.67 -4.09 0.98
C ILE A 113 1.54 -4.56 -0.18
N LEU A 114 2.64 -3.86 -0.40
CA LEU A 114 3.62 -4.21 -1.42
C LEU A 114 4.91 -4.61 -0.71
N ASN A 115 5.16 -5.92 -0.63
CA ASN A 115 6.36 -6.44 0.03
C ASN A 115 7.46 -6.67 -0.99
N PHE A 116 8.37 -5.72 -1.12
CA PHE A 116 9.46 -5.74 -2.08
C PHE A 116 10.56 -6.75 -1.74
N HIS A 117 10.53 -7.33 -0.55
CA HIS A 117 11.50 -8.38 -0.18
C HIS A 117 11.25 -9.68 -0.93
N SER A 118 10.02 -9.90 -1.38
CA SER A 118 9.67 -11.09 -2.15
C SER A 118 10.50 -11.18 -3.42
N PRO A 119 11.10 -12.34 -3.75
CA PRO A 119 11.86 -12.50 -5.00
C PRO A 119 11.04 -12.19 -6.25
N VAL A 120 9.76 -12.50 -6.22
CA VAL A 120 8.79 -12.13 -7.25
C VAL A 120 7.75 -11.23 -6.57
N LEU A 121 7.63 -10.00 -7.03
CA LEU A 121 6.73 -9.04 -6.37
C LEU A 121 5.28 -9.53 -6.32
N LYS A 122 4.83 -10.20 -7.35
CA LYS A 122 3.47 -10.76 -7.41
C LYS A 122 3.11 -11.55 -6.14
N ASP A 123 4.08 -12.30 -5.60
CA ASP A 123 3.87 -13.11 -4.40
C ASP A 123 3.90 -12.28 -3.12
N GLY A 124 4.36 -11.04 -3.21
CA GLY A 124 4.42 -10.10 -2.08
C GLY A 124 3.31 -9.07 -2.04
N ILE A 125 2.28 -9.23 -2.86
CA ILE A 125 1.16 -8.29 -2.92
C ILE A 125 0.01 -8.80 -2.07
N THR A 126 -0.44 -7.97 -1.13
CA THR A 126 -1.66 -8.23 -0.35
C THR A 126 -2.68 -7.16 -0.73
N ARG A 127 -3.89 -7.59 -1.09
CA ARG A 127 -5.00 -6.70 -1.44
C ARG A 127 -6.09 -6.81 -0.40
N ARG A 128 -6.71 -5.67 -0.06
CA ARG A 128 -7.89 -5.64 0.82
C ARG A 128 -8.91 -4.66 0.29
N VAL A 129 -10.17 -5.04 0.44
CA VAL A 129 -11.34 -4.22 0.10
C VAL A 129 -12.29 -4.25 1.30
N LEU A 130 -12.74 -3.11 1.75
CA LEU A 130 -13.71 -2.98 2.83
C LEU A 130 -15.12 -2.70 2.31
#